data_fd2bce7ba828cc5e4522d2cc655b6046
#
_entry.id   fd2bce7ba828cc5e4522d2cc655b6046
#
_cell.length_a   1.000
_cell.length_b   1.000
_cell.length_c   1.000
_cell.angle_alpha   90.00
_cell.angle_beta   90.00
_cell.angle_gamma   90.00
#
_symmetry.space_group_name_H-M   'P 1'
#
loop_
_entity.id
_entity.type
_entity.pdbx_description
1 polymer ?
#
loop_
_entity_poly.entity_id
_entity_poly.type
_entity_poly.pdbx_seq_one_letter_code
_entity_poly.pdbx_strand_id
1 'polypeptide(L)'
;MDSNFITSAPLIGSYKNGNYTVQIYADGTKVRENDLDNFDAAFPENFDIKITNMCNNSCKFCFECSAPNGKHGDIMAPSFLDKLHPFTEISIGGGDPLTHPDLIRFLIKLKKQKVIPSITVRQNNFMENLALMRFLRDEKLIYGIGISLVDPNQNGFIEAVKEFPSAVIHVINGIVTMPQ
;
A
#
# COMPACT_ATOMS: atom_id res chain seq x y z
N MET A 1 2.53 30.54 -13.33
CA MET A 1 1.75 30.40 -12.07
C MET A 1 2.76 30.06 -10.98
N ASP A 2 2.85 30.90 -9.94
CA ASP A 2 3.84 30.69 -8.89
C ASP A 2 3.57 29.37 -8.17
N SER A 3 4.53 28.44 -8.24
CA SER A 3 4.52 27.11 -7.60
C SER A 3 4.52 27.15 -6.06
N ASN A 4 4.42 28.33 -5.46
CA ASN A 4 4.58 28.58 -4.03
C ASN A 4 3.35 28.27 -3.17
N PHE A 5 2.26 27.68 -3.72
CA PHE A 5 1.01 27.47 -2.97
C PHE A 5 0.60 26.01 -2.74
N ILE A 6 1.40 25.03 -3.18
CA ILE A 6 0.96 23.62 -3.13
C ILE A 6 1.29 22.97 -1.78
N THR A 7 2.48 23.21 -1.24
CA THR A 7 2.89 22.73 0.09
C THR A 7 4.07 23.54 0.64
N SER A 8 4.14 23.69 1.97
CA SER A 8 5.30 24.21 2.68
C SER A 8 6.30 23.13 3.08
N ALA A 9 5.99 21.85 2.80
CA ALA A 9 6.86 20.73 3.12
C ALA A 9 8.13 20.73 2.24
N PRO A 10 9.28 20.28 2.76
CA PRO A 10 10.51 20.21 1.98
C PRO A 10 10.40 19.18 0.85
N LEU A 11 10.98 19.50 -0.31
CA LEU A 11 11.15 18.56 -1.41
C LEU A 11 12.11 17.44 -0.99
N ILE A 12 11.69 16.19 -1.13
CA ILE A 12 12.48 15.01 -0.76
C ILE A 12 12.96 14.19 -1.95
N GLY A 13 12.38 14.40 -3.12
CA GLY A 13 12.79 13.71 -4.34
C GLY A 13 12.13 14.26 -5.59
N SER A 14 12.77 14.01 -6.73
CA SER A 14 12.22 14.32 -8.05
C SER A 14 12.66 13.27 -9.04
N TYR A 15 11.79 12.94 -9.99
CA TYR A 15 12.11 12.02 -11.09
C TYR A 15 11.33 12.40 -12.35
N LYS A 16 11.85 12.00 -13.50
CA LYS A 16 11.17 12.16 -14.79
C LYS A 16 10.34 10.93 -15.11
N ASN A 17 9.10 11.14 -15.54
CA ASN A 17 8.21 10.08 -16.02
C ASN A 17 7.61 10.47 -17.36
N GLY A 18 8.13 9.85 -18.45
CA GLY A 18 7.73 10.23 -19.79
C GLY A 18 8.02 11.70 -20.12
N ASN A 19 6.98 12.47 -20.42
CA ASN A 19 7.09 13.89 -20.81
C ASN A 19 6.98 14.88 -19.64
N TYR A 20 6.91 14.42 -18.40
CA TYR A 20 6.76 15.27 -17.22
C TYR A 20 7.73 14.94 -16.10
N THR A 21 7.88 15.86 -15.16
CA THR A 21 8.66 15.69 -13.94
C THR A 21 7.71 15.54 -12.76
N VAL A 22 8.01 14.59 -11.87
CA VAL A 22 7.31 14.40 -10.60
C VAL A 22 8.20 14.88 -9.47
N GLN A 23 7.66 15.73 -8.62
CA GLN A 23 8.28 16.20 -7.38
C GLN A 23 7.55 15.59 -6.19
N ILE A 24 8.28 15.07 -5.21
CA ILE A 24 7.74 14.44 -4.00
C ILE A 24 8.15 15.27 -2.79
N TYR A 25 7.19 15.64 -1.97
CA TYR A 25 7.40 16.45 -0.77
C TYR A 25 7.26 15.60 0.50
N ALA A 26 7.82 16.07 1.62
CA ALA A 26 7.90 15.32 2.88
C ALA A 26 6.54 15.03 3.52
N ASP A 27 5.49 15.76 3.15
CA ASP A 27 4.11 15.53 3.58
C ASP A 27 3.35 14.52 2.68
N GLY A 28 4.03 13.94 1.68
CA GLY A 28 3.44 13.01 0.70
C GLY A 28 2.84 13.69 -0.53
N THR A 29 2.82 15.03 -0.60
CA THR A 29 2.36 15.74 -1.78
C THR A 29 3.22 15.41 -3.00
N LYS A 30 2.57 15.11 -4.12
CA LYS A 30 3.20 14.94 -5.44
C LYS A 30 2.74 16.03 -6.39
N VAL A 31 3.69 16.70 -6.99
CA VAL A 31 3.47 17.71 -8.04
C VAL A 31 4.00 17.17 -9.34
N ARG A 32 3.20 17.27 -10.40
CA ARG A 32 3.58 16.90 -11.77
C ARG A 32 3.64 18.16 -12.62
N GLU A 33 4.75 18.31 -13.32
CA GLU A 33 5.02 19.51 -14.14
C GLU A 33 5.51 19.10 -15.53
N ASN A 34 4.96 19.76 -16.55
CA ASN A 34 5.49 19.77 -17.91
C ASN A 34 5.08 21.10 -18.61
N ASP A 35 5.61 21.31 -19.80
CA ASP A 35 5.31 22.48 -20.65
C ASP A 35 4.16 22.20 -21.63
N LEU A 36 3.49 21.04 -21.55
CA LEU A 36 2.43 20.59 -22.43
C LEU A 36 1.11 20.44 -21.65
N ASP A 37 0.00 20.43 -22.37
CA ASP A 37 -1.33 20.24 -21.79
C ASP A 37 -1.68 18.77 -21.49
N ASN A 38 -0.76 17.83 -21.74
CA ASN A 38 -0.94 16.39 -21.51
C ASN A 38 0.21 15.77 -20.72
N PHE A 39 -0.08 14.68 -20.01
CA PHE A 39 0.88 13.91 -19.23
C PHE A 39 0.97 12.48 -19.77
N ASP A 40 2.06 12.18 -20.51
CA ASP A 40 2.36 10.85 -21.03
C ASP A 40 3.39 10.15 -20.14
N ALA A 41 2.92 9.20 -19.34
CA ALA A 41 3.77 8.43 -18.43
C ALA A 41 4.54 7.32 -19.18
N ALA A 42 5.83 7.20 -18.91
CA ALA A 42 6.65 6.10 -19.42
C ALA A 42 6.48 4.81 -18.58
N PHE A 43 6.07 4.95 -17.31
CA PHE A 43 5.81 3.83 -16.40
C PHE A 43 4.73 4.23 -15.39
N PRO A 44 4.03 3.25 -14.78
CA PRO A 44 3.02 3.53 -13.77
C PRO A 44 3.65 4.12 -12.51
N GLU A 45 3.06 5.21 -11.99
CA GLU A 45 3.49 5.82 -10.73
C GLU A 45 2.99 5.06 -9.51
N ASN A 46 1.82 4.42 -9.64
CA ASN A 46 1.24 3.58 -8.61
C ASN A 46 0.51 2.40 -9.24
N PHE A 47 0.39 1.31 -8.48
CA PHE A 47 -0.47 0.17 -8.82
C PHE A 47 -0.73 -0.70 -7.60
N ASP A 48 -1.83 -1.43 -7.66
CA ASP A 48 -2.21 -2.41 -6.67
C ASP A 48 -1.73 -3.80 -7.08
N ILE A 49 -1.23 -4.57 -6.12
CA ILE A 49 -0.85 -5.97 -6.36
C ILE A 49 -1.51 -6.90 -5.36
N LYS A 50 -2.04 -7.99 -5.90
CA LYS A 50 -2.52 -9.11 -5.13
C LYS A 50 -1.40 -10.14 -5.00
N ILE A 51 -0.83 -10.26 -3.80
CA ILE A 51 0.29 -11.18 -3.57
C ILE A 51 -0.13 -12.57 -3.11
N THR A 52 -1.35 -12.70 -2.61
CA THR A 52 -1.87 -13.98 -2.13
C THR A 52 -3.39 -14.06 -2.25
N ASN A 53 -3.90 -15.27 -2.38
CA ASN A 53 -5.32 -15.57 -2.22
C ASN A 53 -5.63 -16.28 -0.90
N MET A 54 -4.61 -16.50 -0.07
CA MET A 54 -4.77 -17.10 1.26
C MET A 54 -5.32 -16.06 2.25
N CYS A 55 -6.40 -16.42 2.95
CA CYS A 55 -7.01 -15.57 3.98
C CYS A 55 -7.93 -16.40 4.88
N ASN A 56 -7.82 -16.22 6.19
CA ASN A 56 -8.64 -16.91 7.18
C ASN A 56 -9.91 -16.15 7.59
N ASN A 57 -10.13 -14.92 7.05
CA ASN A 57 -11.24 -14.07 7.49
C ASN A 57 -12.62 -14.50 6.96
N SER A 58 -12.70 -15.28 5.87
CA SER A 58 -13.95 -15.82 5.32
C SER A 58 -15.06 -14.76 5.12
N CYS A 59 -14.71 -13.56 4.64
CA CYS A 59 -15.67 -12.49 4.43
C CYS A 59 -16.68 -12.85 3.34
N LYS A 60 -17.99 -12.82 3.64
CA LYS A 60 -19.07 -13.14 2.69
C LYS A 60 -19.10 -12.21 1.46
N PHE A 61 -18.53 -11.03 1.56
CA PHE A 61 -18.46 -10.00 0.50
C PHE A 61 -17.07 -9.88 -0.12
N CYS A 62 -16.20 -10.88 0.06
CA CYS A 62 -14.84 -10.81 -0.46
C CYS A 62 -14.84 -10.87 -1.99
N PHE A 63 -14.59 -9.72 -2.64
CA PHE A 63 -14.52 -9.65 -4.11
C PHE A 63 -13.30 -10.40 -4.67
N GLU A 64 -12.27 -10.62 -3.84
CA GLU A 64 -11.08 -11.39 -4.17
C GLU A 64 -11.29 -12.91 -4.10
N CYS A 65 -12.44 -13.35 -3.55
CA CYS A 65 -12.74 -14.77 -3.30
C CYS A 65 -11.61 -15.50 -2.56
N SER A 66 -10.98 -14.82 -1.62
CA SER A 66 -9.86 -15.35 -0.85
C SER A 66 -10.33 -16.38 0.18
N ALA A 67 -9.53 -17.43 0.39
CA ALA A 67 -9.88 -18.57 1.22
C ALA A 67 -8.65 -19.10 1.99
N PRO A 68 -8.86 -19.91 3.07
CA PRO A 68 -7.75 -20.49 3.85
C PRO A 68 -6.80 -21.39 3.05
N ASN A 69 -7.29 -21.99 1.97
CA ASN A 69 -6.50 -22.82 1.04
C ASN A 69 -6.04 -22.04 -0.21
N GLY A 70 -6.11 -20.71 -0.17
CA GLY A 70 -5.65 -19.85 -1.25
C GLY A 70 -4.15 -19.98 -1.50
N LYS A 71 -3.73 -19.68 -2.73
CA LYS A 71 -2.34 -19.79 -3.15
C LYS A 71 -1.62 -18.45 -3.03
N HIS A 72 -0.33 -18.50 -2.77
CA HIS A 72 0.57 -17.36 -2.86
C HIS A 72 1.05 -17.16 -4.30
N GLY A 73 1.22 -15.89 -4.69
CA GLY A 73 1.87 -15.53 -5.95
C GLY A 73 3.41 -15.61 -5.82
N ASP A 74 4.11 -15.72 -6.95
CA ASP A 74 5.56 -15.60 -6.97
C ASP A 74 5.95 -14.12 -7.04
N ILE A 75 6.02 -13.47 -5.88
CA ILE A 75 6.38 -12.06 -5.75
C ILE A 75 7.89 -11.81 -5.87
N MET A 76 8.68 -12.87 -5.89
CA MET A 76 10.13 -12.76 -6.06
C MET A 76 10.58 -12.98 -7.52
N ALA A 77 9.64 -13.17 -8.45
CA ALA A 77 9.92 -13.35 -9.87
C ALA A 77 10.74 -12.16 -10.43
N PRO A 78 11.91 -12.40 -11.02
CA PRO A 78 12.74 -11.34 -11.60
C PRO A 78 12.01 -10.54 -12.69
N SER A 79 11.20 -11.21 -13.50
CA SER A 79 10.39 -10.58 -14.55
C SER A 79 9.45 -9.48 -14.06
N PHE A 80 9.03 -9.55 -12.80
CA PHE A 80 8.22 -8.52 -12.15
C PHE A 80 9.14 -7.47 -11.47
N LEU A 81 10.02 -7.91 -10.57
CA LEU A 81 10.86 -7.03 -9.76
C LEU A 81 11.77 -6.12 -10.59
N ASP A 82 12.30 -6.63 -11.71
CA ASP A 82 13.23 -5.87 -12.55
C ASP A 82 12.54 -4.78 -13.38
N LYS A 83 11.21 -4.78 -13.42
CA LYS A 83 10.41 -3.74 -14.10
C LYS A 83 9.95 -2.61 -13.18
N LEU A 84 10.19 -2.74 -11.88
CA LEU A 84 9.79 -1.74 -10.90
C LEU A 84 10.69 -0.51 -10.99
N HIS A 85 10.09 0.64 -11.25
CA HIS A 85 10.82 1.90 -11.27
C HIS A 85 10.98 2.46 -9.85
N PRO A 86 12.13 3.07 -9.51
CA PRO A 86 12.26 3.83 -8.25
C PRO A 86 11.14 4.86 -8.10
N PHE A 87 10.65 5.03 -6.89
CA PHE A 87 9.54 5.92 -6.50
C PHE A 87 8.13 5.51 -6.98
N THR A 88 7.99 4.36 -7.65
CA THR A 88 6.67 3.76 -7.87
C THR A 88 6.05 3.39 -6.52
N GLU A 89 4.79 3.74 -6.32
CA GLU A 89 4.01 3.32 -5.16
C GLU A 89 3.34 1.98 -5.43
N ILE A 90 3.41 1.07 -4.48
CA ILE A 90 2.77 -0.24 -4.58
C ILE A 90 1.83 -0.45 -3.40
N SER A 91 0.53 -0.63 -3.68
CA SER A 91 -0.44 -1.09 -2.69
C SER A 91 -0.45 -2.62 -2.66
N ILE A 92 0.02 -3.20 -1.57
CA ILE A 92 0.10 -4.65 -1.39
C ILE A 92 -1.17 -5.13 -0.70
N GLY A 93 -1.91 -5.98 -1.39
CA GLY A 93 -3.16 -6.56 -0.90
C GLY A 93 -3.34 -8.01 -1.33
N GLY A 94 -4.59 -8.42 -1.45
CA GLY A 94 -5.01 -9.75 -1.82
C GLY A 94 -5.89 -10.38 -0.75
N GLY A 95 -5.62 -11.63 -0.35
CA GLY A 95 -6.25 -12.26 0.80
C GLY A 95 -5.78 -11.59 2.10
N ASP A 96 -4.90 -12.27 2.82
CA ASP A 96 -4.15 -11.67 3.92
C ASP A 96 -2.67 -11.59 3.53
N PRO A 97 -2.16 -10.42 3.15
CA PRO A 97 -0.78 -10.27 2.68
C PRO A 97 0.25 -10.65 3.76
N LEU A 98 -0.11 -10.58 5.06
CA LEU A 98 0.78 -10.96 6.16
C LEU A 98 1.08 -12.47 6.20
N THR A 99 0.27 -13.28 5.52
CA THR A 99 0.49 -14.75 5.44
C THR A 99 1.51 -15.14 4.37
N HIS A 100 1.94 -14.20 3.52
CA HIS A 100 2.85 -14.54 2.43
C HIS A 100 4.27 -14.84 2.96
N PRO A 101 4.85 -16.02 2.71
CA PRO A 101 6.13 -16.44 3.30
C PRO A 101 7.31 -15.54 2.91
N ASP A 102 7.28 -14.97 1.71
CA ASP A 102 8.34 -14.10 1.20
C ASP A 102 8.08 -12.59 1.41
N LEU A 103 7.02 -12.20 2.14
CA LEU A 103 6.64 -10.79 2.30
C LEU A 103 7.83 -9.92 2.75
N ILE A 104 8.53 -10.31 3.80
CA ILE A 104 9.64 -9.52 4.35
C ILE A 104 10.78 -9.42 3.33
N ARG A 105 11.14 -10.52 2.67
CA ARG A 105 12.18 -10.53 1.62
C ARG A 105 11.81 -9.61 0.46
N PHE A 106 10.56 -9.65 0.06
CA PHE A 106 10.00 -8.79 -0.99
C PHE A 106 10.10 -7.32 -0.60
N LEU A 107 9.63 -6.94 0.59
CA LEU A 107 9.70 -5.57 1.09
C LEU A 107 11.15 -5.05 1.19
N ILE A 108 12.09 -5.89 1.64
CA ILE A 108 13.53 -5.55 1.65
C ILE A 108 14.03 -5.28 0.22
N LYS A 109 13.61 -6.07 -0.77
CA LYS A 109 13.96 -5.86 -2.17
C LYS A 109 13.39 -4.55 -2.71
N LEU A 110 12.11 -4.26 -2.43
CA LEU A 110 11.47 -3.00 -2.80
C LEU A 110 12.18 -1.79 -2.20
N LYS A 111 12.54 -1.85 -0.92
CA LYS A 111 13.31 -0.79 -0.24
C LYS A 111 14.65 -0.53 -0.93
N LYS A 112 15.40 -1.60 -1.31
CA LYS A 112 16.67 -1.46 -2.06
C LYS A 112 16.48 -0.81 -3.43
N GLN A 113 15.34 -1.03 -4.07
CA GLN A 113 14.98 -0.43 -5.36
C GLN A 113 14.34 0.96 -5.22
N LYS A 114 14.19 1.47 -3.98
CA LYS A 114 13.52 2.75 -3.69
C LYS A 114 12.05 2.78 -4.15
N VAL A 115 11.40 1.63 -4.19
CA VAL A 115 9.95 1.51 -4.41
C VAL A 115 9.23 1.80 -3.09
N ILE A 116 8.05 2.38 -3.13
CA ILE A 116 7.31 2.88 -1.96
C ILE A 116 6.11 1.94 -1.71
N PRO A 117 6.24 0.91 -0.86
CA PRO A 117 5.13 0.01 -0.57
C PRO A 117 4.21 0.52 0.53
N SER A 118 2.91 0.31 0.33
CA SER A 118 1.89 0.29 1.36
C SER A 118 1.27 -1.10 1.47
N ILE A 119 0.63 -1.41 2.60
CA ILE A 119 -0.01 -2.70 2.80
C ILE A 119 -1.44 -2.52 3.28
N THR A 120 -2.38 -3.28 2.72
CA THR A 120 -3.78 -3.26 3.15
C THR A 120 -4.11 -4.55 3.87
N VAL A 121 -4.60 -4.43 5.11
CA VAL A 121 -4.93 -5.54 6.00
C VAL A 121 -6.31 -5.37 6.61
N ARG A 122 -6.93 -6.46 7.04
CA ARG A 122 -8.14 -6.40 7.85
C ARG A 122 -7.79 -6.06 9.30
N GLN A 123 -8.68 -5.36 9.99
CA GLN A 123 -8.49 -4.95 11.39
C GLN A 123 -8.02 -6.09 12.31
N ASN A 124 -8.67 -7.27 12.23
CA ASN A 124 -8.29 -8.41 13.05
C ASN A 124 -6.85 -8.85 12.77
N ASN A 125 -6.47 -8.95 11.48
CA ASN A 125 -5.11 -9.33 11.09
C ASN A 125 -4.08 -8.28 11.53
N PHE A 126 -4.43 -6.99 11.47
CA PHE A 126 -3.60 -5.92 11.99
C PHE A 126 -3.35 -6.09 13.50
N MET A 127 -4.41 -6.30 14.29
CA MET A 127 -4.30 -6.45 15.75
C MET A 127 -3.54 -7.72 16.13
N GLU A 128 -3.80 -8.84 15.48
CA GLU A 128 -3.11 -10.12 15.75
C GLU A 128 -1.62 -10.07 15.39
N ASN A 129 -1.24 -9.23 14.40
CA ASN A 129 0.13 -9.12 13.91
C ASN A 129 0.79 -7.78 14.26
N LEU A 130 0.36 -7.12 15.33
CA LEU A 130 0.82 -5.77 15.68
C LEU A 130 2.34 -5.67 15.87
N ALA A 131 2.99 -6.72 16.39
CA ALA A 131 4.45 -6.78 16.51
C ALA A 131 5.13 -6.76 15.11
N LEU A 132 4.62 -7.52 14.15
CA LEU A 132 5.11 -7.51 12.77
C LEU A 132 4.87 -6.13 12.13
N MET A 133 3.69 -5.55 12.33
CA MET A 133 3.38 -4.22 11.76
C MET A 133 4.32 -3.13 12.30
N ARG A 134 4.64 -3.17 13.61
CA ARG A 134 5.64 -2.27 14.20
C ARG A 134 7.03 -2.49 13.58
N PHE A 135 7.45 -3.74 13.45
CA PHE A 135 8.72 -4.06 12.78
C PHE A 135 8.78 -3.50 11.35
N LEU A 136 7.72 -3.70 10.55
CA LEU A 136 7.66 -3.20 9.16
C LEU A 136 7.76 -1.66 9.10
N ARG A 137 7.10 -0.96 10.02
CA ARG A 137 7.17 0.49 10.18
C ARG A 137 8.58 0.95 10.57
N ASP A 138 9.13 0.39 11.66
CA ASP A 138 10.38 0.83 12.28
C ASP A 138 11.57 0.58 11.35
N GLU A 139 11.55 -0.53 10.62
CA GLU A 139 12.51 -0.84 9.56
C GLU A 139 12.25 -0.07 8.26
N LYS A 140 11.23 0.79 8.22
CA LYS A 140 10.84 1.53 6.99
C LYS A 140 10.69 0.59 5.78
N LEU A 141 10.04 -0.55 5.99
CA LEU A 141 9.72 -1.52 4.96
C LEU A 141 8.37 -1.23 4.30
N ILE A 142 7.50 -0.46 4.97
CA ILE A 142 6.25 0.07 4.45
C ILE A 142 6.13 1.56 4.78
N TYR A 143 5.46 2.31 3.93
CA TYR A 143 5.23 3.74 4.08
C TYR A 143 3.77 4.08 4.38
N GLY A 144 2.85 3.16 4.11
CA GLY A 144 1.43 3.33 4.37
C GLY A 144 0.77 2.03 4.81
N ILE A 145 -0.32 2.15 5.56
CA ILE A 145 -1.15 1.02 6.00
C ILE A 145 -2.61 1.36 5.72
N GLY A 146 -3.29 0.50 4.97
CA GLY A 146 -4.75 0.49 4.86
C GLY A 146 -5.33 -0.52 5.84
N ILE A 147 -6.28 -0.12 6.68
CA ILE A 147 -6.94 -1.02 7.62
C ILE A 147 -8.44 -1.08 7.30
N SER A 148 -8.92 -2.25 6.86
CA SER A 148 -10.35 -2.47 6.65
C SER A 148 -11.03 -2.69 8.00
N LEU A 149 -11.85 -1.73 8.42
CA LEU A 149 -12.54 -1.71 9.71
C LEU A 149 -13.56 -2.84 9.80
N VAL A 150 -13.61 -3.49 10.95
CA VAL A 150 -14.58 -4.54 11.31
C VAL A 150 -15.44 -4.09 12.48
N ASP A 151 -14.80 -3.69 13.57
CA ASP A 151 -15.45 -3.24 14.81
C ASP A 151 -14.70 -2.00 15.36
N PRO A 152 -15.31 -0.82 15.29
CA PRO A 152 -14.68 0.40 15.80
C PRO A 152 -14.46 0.37 17.33
N ASN A 153 -15.18 -0.50 18.05
CA ASN A 153 -15.10 -0.60 19.51
C ASN A 153 -14.16 -1.71 19.99
N GLN A 154 -13.43 -2.37 19.08
CA GLN A 154 -12.45 -3.37 19.48
C GLN A 154 -11.43 -2.76 20.45
N ASN A 155 -11.29 -3.38 21.61
CA ASN A 155 -10.40 -2.90 22.68
C ASN A 155 -8.95 -2.76 22.19
N GLY A 156 -8.34 -1.61 22.48
CA GLY A 156 -6.95 -1.30 22.11
C GLY A 156 -6.73 -0.95 20.63
N PHE A 157 -7.76 -0.99 19.77
CA PHE A 157 -7.60 -0.72 18.34
C PHE A 157 -7.19 0.74 18.06
N ILE A 158 -7.88 1.69 18.69
CA ILE A 158 -7.60 3.12 18.50
C ILE A 158 -6.18 3.46 18.97
N GLU A 159 -5.76 2.93 20.11
CA GLU A 159 -4.41 3.10 20.64
C GLU A 159 -3.35 2.52 19.70
N ALA A 160 -3.60 1.33 19.17
CA ALA A 160 -2.71 0.68 18.23
C ALA A 160 -2.58 1.49 16.92
N VAL A 161 -3.69 2.01 16.38
CA VAL A 161 -3.67 2.81 15.13
C VAL A 161 -2.90 4.12 15.31
N LYS A 162 -2.99 4.76 16.48
CA LYS A 162 -2.24 6.00 16.77
C LYS A 162 -0.73 5.84 16.65
N GLU A 163 -0.22 4.63 16.77
CA GLU A 163 1.21 4.34 16.56
C GLU A 163 1.63 4.43 15.08
N PHE A 164 0.67 4.48 14.15
CA PHE A 164 0.89 4.48 12.70
C PHE A 164 0.30 5.73 12.05
N PRO A 165 1.03 6.86 12.03
CA PRO A 165 0.52 8.14 11.51
C PRO A 165 0.07 8.11 10.04
N SER A 166 0.59 7.15 9.25
CA SER A 166 0.21 6.93 7.85
C SER A 166 -0.93 5.93 7.67
N ALA A 167 -1.60 5.49 8.74
CA ALA A 167 -2.69 4.55 8.64
C ALA A 167 -3.96 5.22 8.09
N VAL A 168 -4.61 4.54 7.13
CA VAL A 168 -5.92 4.91 6.57
C VAL A 168 -6.94 3.85 6.97
N ILE A 169 -8.03 4.28 7.57
CA ILE A 169 -9.13 3.39 7.96
C ILE A 169 -10.16 3.32 6.83
N HIS A 170 -10.35 2.13 6.28
CA HIS A 170 -11.36 1.86 5.26
C HIS A 170 -12.64 1.37 5.93
N VAL A 171 -13.73 2.13 5.80
CA VAL A 171 -15.06 1.77 6.31
C VAL A 171 -15.93 1.31 5.16
N ILE A 172 -16.44 0.08 5.24
CA ILE A 172 -17.41 -0.44 4.27
C ILE A 172 -18.81 -0.22 4.84
N ASN A 173 -19.47 0.82 4.37
CA ASN A 173 -20.85 1.15 4.75
C ASN A 173 -21.84 0.55 3.75
N GLY A 174 -22.86 -0.15 4.24
CA GLY A 174 -24.02 -0.58 3.43
C GLY A 174 -23.68 -1.69 2.45
N ILE A 175 -23.22 -2.84 2.93
CA ILE A 175 -23.12 -4.04 2.10
C ILE A 175 -24.54 -4.47 1.72
N VAL A 176 -24.92 -4.23 0.47
CA VAL A 176 -26.14 -4.78 -0.10
C VAL A 176 -25.87 -6.24 -0.43
N THR A 177 -26.33 -7.14 0.42
CA THR A 177 -26.41 -8.57 0.07
C THR A 177 -27.60 -8.74 -0.86
N MET A 178 -27.35 -9.11 -2.13
CA MET A 178 -28.41 -9.57 -3.00
C MET A 178 -29.03 -10.82 -2.40
N PRO A 179 -30.35 -10.94 -2.28
CA PRO A 179 -30.99 -12.19 -1.89
C PRO A 179 -30.63 -13.26 -2.90
N GLN A 180 -30.28 -14.45 -2.39
CA GLN A 180 -30.04 -15.64 -3.21
C GLN A 180 -31.34 -16.16 -3.80
#